data_b2a3c1852f79ac4029a3942122ad5cf3
#
_entry.id   b2a3c1852f79ac4029a3942122ad5cf3
#
_cell.length_a   1.000
_cell.length_b   1.000
_cell.length_c   1.000
_cell.angle_alpha   90.00
_cell.angle_beta   90.00
_cell.angle_gamma   90.00
#
_symmetry.space_group_name_H-M   'P 1'
#
loop_
_entity.id
_entity.type
_entity.pdbx_description
1 polymer ?
#
loop_
_entity_poly.entity_id
_entity_poly.type
_entity_poly.pdbx_seq_one_letter_code
_entity_poly.pdbx_strand_id
1 'polypeptide(L)'
;MGADVDAGLDAVNVLFGPPLHSGDVADMLGLFFSSGGIHIVCGGTTAQLVADFLHKPLEIDLRYPASGLPPVGCIDGVDLVTEGFVTMTKVLELSKDALGGRLDVSFKDDDGASVVWNHLSNALEVNLFVGCAENPCNPSCGIAVGYRPALAKELASVLSRLGKKVVARYF
;
A
#
# COMPACT_ATOMS: atom_id res chain seq x y z
N MET A 1 35.42 2.78 7.91
CA MET A 1 34.71 1.63 7.34
C MET A 1 33.28 1.66 7.79
N GLY A 2 32.47 2.53 7.23
CA GLY A 2 31.04 2.52 7.43
C GLY A 2 30.44 1.39 6.61
N ALA A 3 29.88 0.38 7.24
CA ALA A 3 29.08 -0.59 6.55
C ALA A 3 27.85 0.13 5.99
N ASP A 4 27.65 0.06 4.71
CA ASP A 4 26.36 0.37 4.05
C ASP A 4 25.33 -0.68 4.44
N VAL A 5 25.02 -0.73 5.73
CA VAL A 5 24.06 -1.66 6.31
C VAL A 5 22.87 -0.83 6.70
N ASP A 6 22.01 -0.43 5.85
CA ASP A 6 20.62 -0.08 6.19
C ASP A 6 19.90 0.78 5.15
N ALA A 7 20.46 0.99 3.97
CA ALA A 7 19.74 1.71 2.90
C ALA A 7 18.45 0.98 2.43
N GLY A 8 18.27 -0.28 2.86
CA GLY A 8 17.10 -1.08 2.49
C GLY A 8 15.98 -1.12 3.54
N LEU A 9 16.26 -0.79 4.81
CA LEU A 9 15.27 -0.88 5.89
C LEU A 9 14.41 0.37 6.02
N ASP A 10 14.86 1.49 5.48
CA ASP A 10 14.18 2.79 5.57
C ASP A 10 13.21 3.05 4.41
N ALA A 11 13.07 2.12 3.48
CA ALA A 11 12.17 2.19 2.35
C ALA A 11 10.91 1.35 2.57
N VAL A 12 9.78 1.90 2.19
CA VAL A 12 8.49 1.21 2.15
C VAL A 12 7.94 1.23 0.73
N ASN A 13 7.62 0.05 0.21
CA ASN A 13 7.06 -0.13 -1.11
C ASN A 13 5.59 -0.51 -0.98
N VAL A 14 4.70 0.28 -1.57
CA VAL A 14 3.25 0.05 -1.53
C VAL A 14 2.75 -0.25 -2.94
N LEU A 15 2.17 -1.42 -3.11
CA LEU A 15 1.49 -1.83 -4.33
C LEU A 15 -0.01 -1.65 -4.17
N PHE A 16 -0.61 -0.84 -5.03
CA PHE A 16 -2.00 -0.43 -4.94
C PHE A 16 -2.73 -0.57 -6.28
N GLY A 17 -3.43 -1.66 -6.44
CA GLY A 17 -4.23 -1.99 -7.62
C GLY A 17 -3.49 -2.73 -8.73
N PRO A 18 -4.24 -3.44 -9.57
CA PRO A 18 -3.68 -4.07 -10.76
C PRO A 18 -3.35 -3.05 -11.87
N PRO A 19 -2.39 -3.35 -12.76
CA PRO A 19 -2.05 -2.47 -13.86
C PRO A 19 -3.18 -2.41 -14.89
N LEU A 20 -3.20 -1.33 -15.67
CA LEU A 20 -4.20 -1.11 -16.72
C LEU A 20 -4.15 -2.22 -17.80
N HIS A 21 -2.96 -2.64 -18.14
CA HIS A 21 -2.74 -3.71 -19.12
C HIS A 21 -2.13 -4.94 -18.46
N SER A 22 -2.69 -6.10 -18.75
CA SER A 22 -2.18 -7.37 -18.21
C SER A 22 -0.73 -7.67 -18.59
N GLY A 23 -0.25 -7.11 -19.69
CA GLY A 23 1.15 -7.22 -20.11
C GLY A 23 2.15 -6.53 -19.19
N ASP A 24 1.69 -5.55 -18.40
CA ASP A 24 2.55 -4.77 -17.50
C ASP A 24 2.71 -5.42 -16.11
N VAL A 25 2.00 -6.52 -15.84
CA VAL A 25 2.05 -7.20 -14.53
C VAL A 25 3.48 -7.62 -14.18
N ALA A 26 4.19 -8.25 -15.10
CA ALA A 26 5.54 -8.75 -14.85
C ALA A 26 6.52 -7.61 -14.57
N ASP A 27 6.42 -6.52 -15.30
CA ASP A 27 7.27 -5.34 -15.12
C ASP A 27 6.97 -4.64 -13.78
N MET A 28 5.69 -4.42 -13.48
CA MET A 28 5.26 -3.80 -12.23
C MET A 28 5.71 -4.62 -11.01
N LEU A 29 5.44 -5.92 -11.00
CA LEU A 29 5.80 -6.79 -9.89
C LEU A 29 7.30 -7.04 -9.82
N GLY A 30 7.99 -7.14 -10.95
CA GLY A 30 9.43 -7.24 -11.00
C GLY A 30 10.12 -6.02 -10.37
N LEU A 31 9.66 -4.81 -10.68
CA LEU A 31 10.15 -3.57 -10.05
C LEU A 31 9.80 -3.52 -8.57
N PHE A 32 8.59 -3.89 -8.21
CA PHE A 32 8.14 -3.90 -6.81
C PHE A 32 9.01 -4.80 -5.95
N PHE A 33 9.23 -6.05 -6.35
CA PHE A 33 10.04 -7.01 -5.58
C PHE A 33 11.54 -6.80 -5.69
N SER A 34 12.04 -6.10 -6.71
CA SER A 34 13.45 -5.73 -6.79
C SER A 34 13.83 -4.55 -5.90
N SER A 35 12.86 -3.79 -5.45
CA SER A 35 13.06 -2.68 -4.50
C SER A 35 13.36 -3.24 -3.11
N GLY A 36 14.35 -2.68 -2.42
CA GLY A 36 14.64 -3.04 -1.03
C GLY A 36 13.63 -2.47 -0.05
N GLY A 37 13.58 -3.02 1.15
CA GLY A 37 12.72 -2.53 2.23
C GLY A 37 11.45 -3.35 2.43
N ILE A 38 10.45 -2.73 3.01
CA ILE A 38 9.17 -3.35 3.36
C ILE A 38 8.25 -3.36 2.14
N HIS A 39 7.54 -4.46 1.92
CA HIS A 39 6.59 -4.64 0.82
C HIS A 39 5.17 -4.76 1.35
N ILE A 40 4.32 -3.80 0.99
CA ILE A 40 2.90 -3.74 1.38
C ILE A 40 2.04 -3.87 0.13
N VAL A 41 1.09 -4.79 0.17
CA VAL A 41 0.11 -5.01 -0.91
C VAL A 41 -1.27 -4.61 -0.42
N CYS A 42 -1.91 -3.70 -1.14
CA CYS A 42 -3.23 -3.16 -0.82
C CYS A 42 -4.27 -3.56 -1.87
N GLY A 43 -5.23 -4.34 -1.45
CA GLY A 43 -6.35 -4.81 -2.26
C GLY A 43 -6.36 -6.31 -2.50
N GLY A 44 -7.55 -6.93 -2.41
CA GLY A 44 -7.72 -8.37 -2.59
C GLY A 44 -7.37 -8.85 -4.00
N THR A 45 -7.80 -8.13 -5.03
CA THR A 45 -7.44 -8.44 -6.43
C THR A 45 -5.93 -8.29 -6.66
N THR A 46 -5.32 -7.25 -6.08
CA THR A 46 -3.88 -7.03 -6.16
C THR A 46 -3.11 -8.13 -5.44
N ALA A 47 -3.58 -8.53 -4.26
CA ALA A 47 -2.99 -9.62 -3.49
C ALA A 47 -3.04 -10.95 -4.25
N GLN A 48 -4.15 -11.26 -4.91
CA GLN A 48 -4.26 -12.46 -5.73
C GLN A 48 -3.26 -12.43 -6.91
N LEU A 49 -3.13 -11.27 -7.56
CA LEU A 49 -2.16 -11.08 -8.64
C LEU A 49 -0.72 -11.34 -8.17
N VAL A 50 -0.39 -10.86 -6.99
CA VAL A 50 0.93 -11.08 -6.35
C VAL A 50 1.13 -12.54 -6.00
N ALA A 51 0.14 -13.19 -5.41
CA ALA A 51 0.17 -14.61 -5.06
C ALA A 51 0.41 -15.48 -6.31
N ASP A 52 -0.29 -15.19 -7.39
CA ASP A 52 -0.13 -15.89 -8.67
C ASP A 52 1.28 -15.67 -9.26
N PHE A 53 1.78 -14.45 -9.20
CA PHE A 53 3.13 -14.13 -9.68
C PHE A 53 4.22 -14.85 -8.90
N LEU A 54 4.07 -14.92 -7.58
CA LEU A 54 5.03 -15.59 -6.69
C LEU A 54 4.84 -17.11 -6.66
N HIS A 55 3.77 -17.64 -7.27
CA HIS A 55 3.35 -19.04 -7.13
C HIS A 55 3.17 -19.47 -5.68
N LYS A 56 2.56 -18.61 -4.87
CA LYS A 56 2.34 -18.81 -3.45
C LYS A 56 0.86 -18.64 -3.09
N PRO A 57 0.37 -19.32 -2.05
CA PRO A 57 -1.02 -19.15 -1.63
C PRO A 57 -1.24 -17.76 -1.01
N LEU A 58 -2.43 -17.22 -1.27
CA LEU A 58 -2.97 -16.10 -0.50
C LEU A 58 -3.80 -16.70 0.63
N GLU A 59 -3.33 -16.55 1.85
CA GLU A 59 -4.04 -16.98 3.05
C GLU A 59 -4.75 -15.78 3.66
N ILE A 60 -6.02 -15.96 4.05
CA ILE A 60 -6.79 -14.92 4.74
C ILE A 60 -6.59 -15.09 6.24
N ASP A 61 -6.12 -14.03 6.89
CA ASP A 61 -5.96 -14.05 8.33
C ASP A 61 -7.31 -13.80 9.03
N LEU A 62 -7.91 -14.87 9.50
CA LEU A 62 -9.20 -14.84 10.19
C LEU A 62 -9.10 -14.34 11.65
N ARG A 63 -7.91 -13.96 12.12
CA ARG A 63 -7.71 -13.49 13.50
C ARG A 63 -8.26 -12.08 13.74
N TYR A 64 -8.74 -11.40 12.70
CA TYR A 64 -9.26 -10.04 12.77
C TYR A 64 -10.77 -9.93 12.46
N PRO A 65 -11.65 -10.79 12.99
CA PRO A 65 -13.07 -10.75 12.61
C PRO A 65 -13.90 -9.69 13.33
N ALA A 66 -13.36 -9.03 14.35
CA ALA A 66 -14.20 -8.32 15.32
C ALA A 66 -14.39 -6.83 15.07
N SER A 67 -13.69 -6.21 14.11
CA SER A 67 -13.68 -4.75 13.99
C SER A 67 -14.43 -4.18 12.78
N GLY A 68 -15.12 -5.04 12.00
CA GLY A 68 -15.77 -4.59 10.77
C GLY A 68 -14.79 -4.14 9.67
N LEU A 69 -13.51 -4.40 9.86
CA LEU A 69 -12.47 -4.17 8.87
C LEU A 69 -12.29 -5.39 7.97
N PRO A 70 -11.98 -5.18 6.69
CA PRO A 70 -11.74 -6.29 5.78
C PRO A 70 -10.59 -7.19 6.26
N PRO A 71 -10.65 -8.49 5.98
CA PRO A 71 -9.62 -9.41 6.41
C PRO A 71 -8.25 -9.04 5.82
N VAL A 72 -7.24 -9.10 6.67
CA VAL A 72 -5.84 -8.98 6.27
C VAL A 72 -5.40 -10.32 5.69
N GLY A 73 -4.76 -10.30 4.53
CA GLY A 73 -4.18 -11.48 3.91
C GLY A 73 -2.72 -11.70 4.32
N CYS A 74 -2.22 -12.90 4.03
CA CYS A 74 -0.81 -13.25 4.19
C CYS A 74 -0.31 -13.94 2.93
N ILE A 75 0.83 -13.47 2.41
CA ILE A 75 1.55 -14.08 1.29
C ILE A 75 3.01 -14.18 1.71
N ASP A 76 3.59 -15.37 1.63
CA ASP A 76 5.01 -15.53 1.93
C ASP A 76 5.88 -14.72 0.97
N GLY A 77 6.72 -13.84 1.50
CA GLY A 77 7.53 -12.88 0.74
C GLY A 77 6.92 -11.47 0.66
N VAL A 78 5.76 -11.23 1.28
CA VAL A 78 5.11 -9.92 1.41
C VAL A 78 4.96 -9.61 2.90
N ASP A 79 5.36 -8.41 3.31
CA ASP A 79 5.37 -8.04 4.73
C ASP A 79 3.98 -7.74 5.27
N LEU A 80 3.12 -7.14 4.44
CA LEU A 80 1.76 -6.79 4.82
C LEU A 80 0.82 -6.85 3.62
N VAL A 81 -0.33 -7.48 3.81
CA VAL A 81 -1.46 -7.48 2.85
C VAL A 81 -2.68 -6.88 3.52
N THR A 82 -3.26 -5.86 2.91
CA THR A 82 -4.46 -5.19 3.43
C THR A 82 -5.56 -5.13 2.39
N GLU A 83 -6.75 -4.75 2.83
CA GLU A 83 -7.80 -4.29 1.93
C GLU A 83 -7.30 -3.07 1.14
N GLY A 84 -7.93 -2.77 0.01
CA GLY A 84 -7.40 -1.78 -0.92
C GLY A 84 -7.80 -0.36 -0.63
N PHE A 85 -8.96 0.02 -1.19
CA PHE A 85 -9.37 1.41 -1.30
C PHE A 85 -9.68 2.08 0.05
N VAL A 86 -10.45 1.40 0.90
CA VAL A 86 -10.84 1.93 2.22
C VAL A 86 -9.60 2.14 3.09
N THR A 87 -8.68 1.16 3.09
CA THR A 87 -7.42 1.27 3.82
C THR A 87 -6.61 2.48 3.35
N MET A 88 -6.41 2.63 2.05
CA MET A 88 -5.60 3.72 1.50
C MET A 88 -6.24 5.09 1.69
N THR A 89 -7.57 5.18 1.68
CA THR A 89 -8.29 6.42 2.01
C THR A 89 -8.03 6.83 3.46
N LYS A 90 -8.10 5.90 4.39
CA LYS A 90 -7.78 6.15 5.80
C LYS A 90 -6.31 6.52 6.01
N VAL A 91 -5.39 5.88 5.30
CA VAL A 91 -3.97 6.23 5.32
C VAL A 91 -3.77 7.68 4.87
N LEU A 92 -4.45 8.11 3.83
CA LEU A 92 -4.41 9.51 3.38
C LEU A 92 -4.92 10.46 4.46
N GLU A 93 -6.04 10.15 5.12
CA GLU A 93 -6.58 10.95 6.23
C GLU A 93 -5.58 11.05 7.39
N LEU A 94 -4.98 9.92 7.81
CA LEU A 94 -3.96 9.89 8.85
C LEU A 94 -2.74 10.75 8.47
N SER A 95 -2.31 10.68 7.22
CA SER A 95 -1.18 11.47 6.72
C SER A 95 -1.46 12.97 6.76
N LYS A 96 -2.69 13.38 6.41
CA LYS A 96 -3.14 14.78 6.50
C LYS A 96 -3.22 15.26 7.95
N ASP A 97 -3.70 14.43 8.86
CA ASP A 97 -3.74 14.75 10.28
C ASP A 97 -2.33 14.93 10.84
N ALA A 98 -1.38 14.08 10.46
CA ALA A 98 0.02 14.22 10.84
C ALA A 98 0.61 15.53 10.28
N LEU A 99 0.34 15.88 9.03
CA LEU A 99 0.80 17.13 8.42
C LEU A 99 0.20 18.37 9.14
N GLY A 100 -1.04 18.27 9.61
CA GLY A 100 -1.72 19.32 10.37
C GLY A 100 -1.34 19.41 11.85
N GLY A 101 -0.44 18.54 12.32
CA GLY A 101 -0.02 18.49 13.72
C GLY A 101 -1.05 17.83 14.66
N ARG A 102 -2.05 17.15 14.12
CA ARG A 102 -3.08 16.44 14.88
C ARG A 102 -2.68 14.99 15.14
N LEU A 103 -1.63 14.80 15.94
CA LEU A 103 -1.06 13.48 16.24
C LEU A 103 -1.77 12.74 17.39
N ASP A 104 -2.89 13.23 17.88
CA ASP A 104 -3.67 12.60 18.96
C ASP A 104 -4.62 11.51 18.44
N VAL A 105 -4.20 10.81 17.41
CA VAL A 105 -4.92 9.62 16.97
C VAL A 105 -4.47 8.48 17.88
N SER A 106 -5.33 8.10 18.82
CA SER A 106 -5.18 6.83 19.52
C SER A 106 -5.28 5.72 18.47
N PHE A 107 -4.11 5.30 17.98
CA PHE A 107 -4.02 4.18 17.06
C PHE A 107 -4.56 2.95 17.79
N LYS A 108 -5.69 2.45 17.35
CA LYS A 108 -6.06 1.09 17.64
C LYS A 108 -5.13 0.24 16.77
N ASP A 109 -4.18 -0.42 17.39
CA ASP A 109 -3.13 -1.22 16.74
C ASP A 109 -3.66 -2.32 15.81
N ASP A 110 -4.97 -2.50 15.74
CA ASP A 110 -5.66 -3.59 15.04
C ASP A 110 -6.24 -3.18 13.66
N ASP A 111 -6.04 -1.93 13.24
CA ASP A 111 -6.57 -1.43 11.97
C ASP A 111 -5.48 -1.50 10.88
N GLY A 112 -5.78 -2.14 9.76
CA GLY A 112 -4.85 -2.24 8.62
C GLY A 112 -4.31 -0.88 8.15
N ALA A 113 -5.11 0.18 8.19
CA ALA A 113 -4.68 1.53 7.85
C ALA A 113 -3.66 2.08 8.85
N SER A 114 -3.85 1.82 10.14
CA SER A 114 -2.92 2.22 11.19
C SER A 114 -1.58 1.52 11.05
N VAL A 115 -1.58 0.23 10.69
CA VAL A 115 -0.36 -0.54 10.46
C VAL A 115 0.39 0.00 9.23
N VAL A 116 -0.31 0.25 8.13
CA VAL A 116 0.30 0.87 6.93
C VAL A 116 0.87 2.23 7.27
N TRP A 117 0.11 3.07 7.95
CA TRP A 117 0.56 4.40 8.36
C TRP A 117 1.79 4.34 9.26
N ASN A 118 1.83 3.41 10.20
CA ASN A 118 3.00 3.23 11.07
C ASN A 118 4.27 2.95 10.24
N HIS A 119 4.19 2.09 9.24
CA HIS A 119 5.31 1.86 8.32
C HIS A 119 5.68 3.12 7.53
N LEU A 120 4.69 3.80 6.94
CA LEU A 120 4.93 5.01 6.14
C LEU A 120 5.49 6.17 6.98
N SER A 121 4.99 6.36 8.20
CA SER A 121 5.43 7.45 9.07
C SER A 121 6.88 7.30 9.52
N ASN A 122 7.36 6.09 9.66
CA ASN A 122 8.75 5.79 10.03
C ASN A 122 9.70 5.66 8.84
N ALA A 123 9.20 5.60 7.61
CA ALA A 123 10.01 5.47 6.42
C ALA A 123 10.70 6.78 6.04
N LEU A 124 11.90 6.70 5.51
CA LEU A 124 12.60 7.82 4.86
C LEU A 124 12.23 7.90 3.37
N GLU A 125 12.04 6.76 2.73
CA GLU A 125 11.65 6.64 1.33
C GLU A 125 10.36 5.84 1.19
N VAL A 126 9.45 6.32 0.35
CA VAL A 126 8.20 5.63 0.01
C VAL A 126 8.09 5.49 -1.51
N ASN A 127 7.94 4.25 -1.96
CA ASN A 127 7.71 3.93 -3.36
C ASN A 127 6.26 3.46 -3.53
N LEU A 128 5.49 4.18 -4.34
CA LEU A 128 4.11 3.85 -4.66
C LEU A 128 4.05 3.22 -6.06
N PHE A 129 3.57 1.99 -6.13
CA PHE A 129 3.29 1.26 -7.37
C PHE A 129 1.78 1.24 -7.56
N VAL A 130 1.29 2.05 -8.46
CA VAL A 130 -0.13 2.34 -8.63
C VAL A 130 -0.65 1.71 -9.90
N GLY A 131 -1.50 0.70 -9.76
CA GLY A 131 -2.20 0.12 -10.90
C GLY A 131 -3.40 0.98 -11.31
N CYS A 132 -3.53 1.23 -12.59
CA CYS A 132 -4.55 2.10 -13.17
C CYS A 132 -5.76 1.34 -13.74
N ALA A 133 -5.84 0.02 -13.56
CA ALA A 133 -6.99 -0.75 -14.00
C ALA A 133 -8.27 -0.31 -13.28
N GLU A 134 -9.36 -0.30 -14.02
CA GLU A 134 -10.69 -0.14 -13.44
C GLU A 134 -11.02 -1.35 -12.55
N ASN A 135 -11.75 -1.11 -11.47
CA ASN A 135 -12.27 -2.19 -10.66
C ASN A 135 -13.73 -2.49 -11.06
N PRO A 136 -13.98 -3.52 -11.90
CA PRO A 136 -15.32 -3.83 -12.36
C PRO A 136 -16.21 -4.42 -11.25
N CYS A 137 -15.63 -4.84 -10.12
CA CYS A 137 -16.34 -5.59 -9.10
C CYS A 137 -17.11 -4.71 -8.10
N ASN A 138 -17.08 -3.39 -8.19
CA ASN A 138 -17.79 -2.53 -7.26
C ASN A 138 -18.49 -1.32 -7.92
N PRO A 139 -19.55 -1.55 -8.73
CA PRO A 139 -20.32 -0.48 -9.33
C PRO A 139 -21.10 0.34 -8.29
N SER A 140 -21.26 -0.16 -7.07
CA SER A 140 -22.03 0.51 -6.00
C SER A 140 -21.25 1.56 -5.21
N CYS A 141 -19.93 1.63 -5.38
CA CYS A 141 -19.13 2.63 -4.68
C CYS A 141 -19.12 4.02 -5.31
N GLY A 142 -19.70 4.21 -6.49
CA GLY A 142 -19.78 5.52 -7.17
C GLY A 142 -18.41 6.16 -7.44
N ILE A 143 -17.35 5.38 -7.40
CA ILE A 143 -15.97 5.85 -7.52
C ILE A 143 -15.62 5.89 -8.99
N ALA A 144 -15.45 7.10 -9.50
CA ALA A 144 -15.09 7.34 -10.88
C ALA A 144 -13.74 6.70 -11.26
N VAL A 145 -13.66 6.28 -12.51
CA VAL A 145 -12.41 5.93 -13.18
C VAL A 145 -11.35 6.98 -12.87
N GLY A 146 -10.17 6.55 -12.44
CA GLY A 146 -9.08 7.47 -12.10
C GLY A 146 -8.97 7.86 -10.62
N TYR A 147 -9.85 7.38 -9.76
CA TYR A 147 -9.79 7.73 -8.34
C TYR A 147 -8.54 7.19 -7.64
N ARG A 148 -8.10 5.96 -7.94
CA ARG A 148 -6.90 5.36 -7.35
C ARG A 148 -5.63 6.17 -7.68
N PRO A 149 -5.35 6.56 -8.93
CA PRO A 149 -4.26 7.46 -9.25
C PRO A 149 -4.36 8.82 -8.55
N ALA A 150 -5.55 9.39 -8.43
CA ALA A 150 -5.76 10.67 -7.75
C ALA A 150 -5.45 10.57 -6.26
N LEU A 151 -5.90 9.52 -5.60
CA LEU A 151 -5.59 9.24 -4.20
C LEU A 151 -4.07 9.07 -3.99
N ALA A 152 -3.42 8.31 -4.85
CA ALA A 152 -1.98 8.09 -4.78
C ALA A 152 -1.19 9.39 -4.97
N LYS A 153 -1.60 10.25 -5.90
CA LYS A 153 -0.98 11.58 -6.10
C LYS A 153 -1.11 12.46 -4.87
N GLU A 154 -2.28 12.48 -4.26
CA GLU A 154 -2.52 13.27 -3.05
C GLU A 154 -1.69 12.73 -1.87
N LEU A 155 -1.66 11.41 -1.68
CA LEU A 155 -0.84 10.77 -0.66
C LEU A 155 0.66 11.08 -0.87
N ALA A 156 1.15 10.96 -2.10
CA ALA A 156 2.54 11.28 -2.44
C ALA A 156 2.87 12.75 -2.11
N SER A 157 1.97 13.68 -2.40
CA SER A 157 2.13 15.10 -2.07
C SER A 157 2.22 15.32 -0.56
N VAL A 158 1.34 14.71 0.22
CA VAL A 158 1.32 14.85 1.69
C VAL A 158 2.58 14.24 2.30
N LEU A 159 2.99 13.05 1.88
CA LEU A 159 4.20 12.39 2.37
C LEU A 159 5.46 13.19 2.04
N SER A 160 5.53 13.79 0.85
CA SER A 160 6.65 14.67 0.46
C SER A 160 6.73 15.91 1.37
N ARG A 161 5.58 16.50 1.70
CA ARG A 161 5.49 17.64 2.62
C ARG A 161 5.87 17.27 4.06
N LEU A 162 5.72 16.00 4.43
CA LEU A 162 6.21 15.44 5.70
C LEU A 162 7.72 15.15 5.70
N GLY A 163 8.42 15.47 4.60
CA GLY A 163 9.88 15.33 4.49
C GLY A 163 10.35 13.99 3.96
N LYS A 164 9.46 13.15 3.44
CA LYS A 164 9.82 11.84 2.88
C LYS A 164 10.18 11.95 1.41
N LYS A 165 11.11 11.10 0.96
CA LYS A 165 11.36 10.90 -0.46
C LYS A 165 10.28 9.98 -1.02
N VAL A 166 9.48 10.47 -1.96
CA VAL A 166 8.38 9.71 -2.55
C VAL A 166 8.57 9.56 -4.04
N VAL A 167 8.49 8.33 -4.52
CA VAL A 167 8.47 7.99 -5.95
C VAL A 167 7.18 7.24 -6.24
N ALA A 168 6.36 7.77 -7.13
CA ALA A 168 5.13 7.12 -7.58
C ALA A 168 5.25 6.68 -9.04
N ARG A 169 4.91 5.44 -9.32
CA ARG A 169 4.87 4.85 -10.65
C ARG A 169 3.45 4.35 -10.93
N TYR A 170 2.98 4.66 -12.13
CA TYR A 170 1.62 4.32 -12.58
C TYR A 170 1.69 3.31 -13.72
N PHE A 171 0.90 2.25 -13.63
CA PHE A 171 0.90 1.13 -14.58
C PHE A 171 -0.46 0.87 -15.19
#